data_58f2a3abaa1c772ffc381a6b61acdb80
#
_entry.id   58f2a3abaa1c772ffc381a6b61acdb80
#
_cell.length_a   1.000
_cell.length_b   1.000
_cell.length_c   1.000
_cell.angle_alpha   90.00
_cell.angle_beta   90.00
_cell.angle_gamma   90.00
#
_symmetry.space_group_name_H-M   'P 1'
#
loop_
_entity.id
_entity.type
_entity.pdbx_description
1 polymer ?
#
loop_
_entity_poly.entity_id
_entity_poly.type
_entity_poly.pdbx_seq_one_letter_code
_entity_poly.pdbx_strand_id
1 'polypeptide(L)'
;MQKIPPNVQHEIQQFQQMEQQYQMVITQKQKLTIELNETTMAVEELEKDPDTVYKSIGSILVKTKRDDVKKELEERKENLDVRIKTLERQEQRLLEKLKNMQAKIEQMISTAGVQAG
;
A
#
# COMPACT_ATOMS: atom_id res chain seq x y z
N MET A 1 -16.68 -17.06 33.70
CA MET A 1 -15.90 -16.43 32.60
C MET A 1 -14.51 -16.98 32.59
N GLN A 2 -14.14 -17.64 31.50
CA GLN A 2 -12.77 -18.09 31.32
C GLN A 2 -11.90 -16.92 30.87
N LYS A 3 -10.82 -16.71 31.58
CA LYS A 3 -9.85 -15.67 31.20
C LYS A 3 -8.94 -16.21 30.10
N ILE A 4 -8.67 -15.37 29.13
CA ILE A 4 -7.68 -15.65 28.10
C ILE A 4 -6.31 -15.64 28.74
N PRO A 5 -5.49 -16.72 28.63
CA PRO A 5 -4.15 -16.74 29.19
C PRO A 5 -3.28 -15.59 28.70
N PRO A 6 -2.35 -15.07 29.51
CA PRO A 6 -1.50 -13.95 29.13
C PRO A 6 -0.69 -14.17 27.84
N ASN A 7 -0.23 -15.39 27.62
CA ASN A 7 0.51 -15.72 26.38
C ASN A 7 -0.37 -15.60 25.14
N VAL A 8 -1.65 -15.97 25.24
CA VAL A 8 -2.60 -15.82 24.14
C VAL A 8 -2.93 -14.35 23.92
N GLN A 9 -3.14 -13.58 25.00
CA GLN A 9 -3.36 -12.15 24.94
C GLN A 9 -2.21 -11.44 24.21
N HIS A 10 -0.97 -11.82 24.50
CA HIS A 10 0.21 -11.25 23.87
C HIS A 10 0.22 -11.54 22.34
N GLU A 11 -0.09 -12.76 21.96
CA GLU A 11 -0.17 -13.13 20.53
C GLU A 11 -1.29 -12.35 19.81
N ILE A 12 -2.44 -12.17 20.46
CA ILE A 12 -3.54 -11.38 19.91
C ILE A 12 -3.12 -9.93 19.71
N GLN A 13 -2.40 -9.34 20.66
CA GLN A 13 -1.90 -7.98 20.52
C GLN A 13 -0.92 -7.85 19.35
N GLN A 14 -0.03 -8.80 19.19
CA GLN A 14 0.90 -8.82 18.05
C GLN A 14 0.17 -8.97 16.73
N PHE A 15 -0.86 -9.81 16.69
CA PHE A 15 -1.71 -9.97 15.51
C PHE A 15 -2.38 -8.66 15.13
N GLN A 16 -2.95 -7.95 16.11
CA GLN A 16 -3.60 -6.67 15.88
C GLN A 16 -2.63 -5.61 15.36
N GLN A 17 -1.41 -5.56 15.89
CA GLN A 17 -0.38 -4.66 15.40
C GLN A 17 0.00 -4.97 13.95
N MET A 18 0.10 -6.24 13.62
CA MET A 18 0.42 -6.67 12.25
C MET A 18 -0.73 -6.38 11.30
N GLU A 19 -1.98 -6.52 11.74
CA GLU A 19 -3.14 -6.09 10.95
C GLU A 19 -3.09 -4.61 10.61
N GLN A 20 -2.69 -3.78 11.56
CA GLN A 20 -2.52 -2.34 11.33
C GLN A 20 -1.43 -2.07 10.29
N GLN A 21 -0.31 -2.76 10.38
CA GLN A 21 0.75 -2.65 9.37
C GLN A 21 0.26 -3.07 7.99
N TYR A 22 -0.49 -4.15 7.93
CA TYR A 22 -1.09 -4.65 6.68
C TYR A 22 -2.02 -3.62 6.06
N GLN A 23 -2.88 -3.00 6.87
CA GLN A 23 -3.79 -1.95 6.41
C GLN A 23 -3.04 -0.71 5.91
N MET A 24 -1.96 -0.34 6.58
CA MET A 24 -1.12 0.78 6.15
C MET A 24 -0.48 0.51 4.78
N VAL A 25 0.00 -0.70 4.56
CA VAL A 25 0.60 -1.10 3.27
C VAL A 25 -0.46 -1.05 2.16
N ILE A 26 -1.66 -1.58 2.41
CA ILE A 26 -2.77 -1.55 1.46
C ILE A 26 -3.14 -0.11 1.10
N THR A 27 -3.29 0.74 2.10
CA THR A 27 -3.65 2.15 1.91
C THR A 27 -2.60 2.88 1.10
N GLN A 28 -1.33 2.66 1.40
CA GLN A 28 -0.23 3.28 0.68
C GLN A 28 -0.17 2.79 -0.77
N LYS A 29 -0.39 1.49 -0.98
CA LYS A 29 -0.44 0.90 -2.33
C LYS A 29 -1.58 1.52 -3.15
N GLN A 30 -2.75 1.67 -2.57
CA GLN A 30 -3.89 2.32 -3.23
C GLN A 30 -3.59 3.75 -3.63
N LYS A 31 -2.97 4.51 -2.73
CA LYS A 31 -2.58 5.89 -3.00
C LYS A 31 -1.61 5.98 -4.18
N LEU A 32 -0.59 5.13 -4.20
CA LEU A 32 0.39 5.12 -5.30
C LEU A 32 -0.21 4.63 -6.61
N THR A 33 -1.17 3.71 -6.56
CA THR A 33 -1.89 3.24 -7.73
C THR A 33 -2.70 4.38 -8.37
N ILE A 34 -3.35 5.20 -7.56
CA ILE A 34 -4.07 6.39 -8.04
C ILE A 34 -3.10 7.37 -8.70
N GLU A 35 -1.96 7.65 -8.06
CA GLU A 35 -0.92 8.51 -8.64
C GLU A 35 -0.39 7.95 -9.97
N LEU A 36 -0.20 6.65 -10.05
CA LEU A 36 0.26 5.99 -11.28
C LEU A 36 -0.75 6.17 -12.41
N ASN A 37 -2.03 5.99 -12.12
CA ASN A 37 -3.10 6.16 -13.11
C ASN A 37 -3.17 7.62 -13.60
N GLU A 38 -3.06 8.58 -12.69
CA GLU A 38 -3.05 10.02 -13.03
C GLU A 38 -1.82 10.35 -13.89
N THR A 39 -0.66 9.82 -13.53
CA THR A 39 0.58 10.02 -14.28
C THR A 39 0.49 9.41 -15.68
N THR A 40 -0.07 8.21 -15.79
CA THR A 40 -0.29 7.54 -17.08
C THR A 40 -1.23 8.35 -17.97
N MET A 41 -2.32 8.87 -17.43
CA MET A 41 -3.25 9.72 -18.16
C MET A 41 -2.59 11.01 -18.63
N ALA A 42 -1.74 11.60 -17.80
CA ALA A 42 -1.02 12.82 -18.17
C ALA A 42 -0.03 12.56 -19.33
N VAL A 43 0.66 11.43 -19.30
CA VAL A 43 1.56 11.02 -20.41
C VAL A 43 0.77 10.85 -21.70
N GLU A 44 -0.39 10.19 -21.63
CA GLU A 44 -1.26 10.00 -22.80
C GLU A 44 -1.72 11.34 -23.38
N GLU A 45 -2.07 12.31 -22.54
CA GLU A 45 -2.44 13.65 -23.00
C GLU A 45 -1.26 14.36 -23.69
N LEU A 46 -0.04 14.18 -23.18
CA LEU A 46 1.16 14.75 -23.80
C LEU A 46 1.49 14.09 -25.14
N GLU A 47 1.15 12.83 -25.32
CA GLU A 47 1.35 12.11 -26.58
C GLU A 47 0.47 12.65 -27.71
N LYS A 48 -0.62 13.33 -27.39
CA LYS A 48 -1.48 14.01 -28.37
C LYS A 48 -0.85 15.29 -28.93
N ASP A 49 0.36 15.61 -28.50
CA ASP A 49 1.15 16.74 -28.95
C ASP A 49 0.46 18.10 -28.80
N PRO A 50 0.06 18.48 -27.57
CA PRO A 50 -0.59 19.76 -27.33
C PRO A 50 0.37 20.92 -27.61
N ASP A 51 -0.19 22.05 -28.13
CA ASP A 51 0.59 23.23 -28.46
C ASP A 51 1.23 23.90 -27.25
N THR A 52 0.56 23.82 -26.10
CA THR A 52 1.00 24.50 -24.87
C THR A 52 0.84 23.57 -23.69
N VAL A 53 1.90 23.46 -22.87
CA VAL A 53 1.94 22.65 -21.68
C VAL A 53 2.32 23.51 -20.48
N TYR A 54 1.58 23.34 -19.38
CA TYR A 54 1.87 24.00 -18.12
C TYR A 54 2.17 22.97 -17.04
N LYS A 55 3.08 23.34 -16.14
CA LYS A 55 3.39 22.53 -14.94
C LYS A 55 2.87 23.29 -13.73
N SER A 56 2.17 22.58 -12.84
CA SER A 56 1.72 23.13 -11.58
C SER A 56 2.83 23.01 -10.53
N ILE A 57 3.22 24.16 -9.96
CA ILE A 57 4.18 24.22 -8.87
C ILE A 57 3.50 24.98 -7.74
N GLY A 58 3.02 24.23 -6.74
CA GLY A 58 2.16 24.79 -5.71
C GLY A 58 0.89 25.37 -6.33
N SER A 59 0.63 26.64 -6.12
CA SER A 59 -0.52 27.36 -6.67
C SER A 59 -0.24 28.07 -8.00
N ILE A 60 0.96 27.90 -8.55
CA ILE A 60 1.42 28.57 -9.75
C ILE A 60 1.48 27.61 -10.92
N LEU A 61 1.01 28.04 -12.10
CA LEU A 61 1.17 27.33 -13.36
C LEU A 61 2.31 27.94 -14.15
N VAL A 62 3.28 27.12 -14.50
CA VAL A 62 4.48 27.55 -15.24
C VAL A 62 4.47 26.89 -16.62
N LYS A 63 4.62 27.71 -17.66
CA LYS A 63 4.73 27.19 -19.03
C LYS A 63 6.03 26.39 -19.16
N THR A 64 5.92 25.21 -19.77
CA THR A 64 7.07 24.29 -19.88
C THR A 64 7.07 23.63 -21.25
N LYS A 65 8.14 22.91 -21.55
CA LYS A 65 8.28 22.15 -22.79
C LYS A 65 7.66 20.77 -22.63
N ARG A 66 6.86 20.37 -23.61
CA ARG A 66 6.19 19.07 -23.65
C ARG A 66 7.15 17.91 -23.39
N ASP A 67 8.26 17.87 -24.10
CA ASP A 67 9.20 16.74 -24.04
C ASP A 67 9.88 16.63 -22.67
N ASP A 68 10.15 17.77 -22.02
CA ASP A 68 10.75 17.78 -20.68
C ASP A 68 9.79 17.22 -19.65
N VAL A 69 8.52 17.63 -19.71
CA VAL A 69 7.49 17.16 -18.79
C VAL A 69 7.17 15.68 -19.05
N LYS A 70 7.10 15.27 -20.30
CA LYS A 70 6.86 13.87 -20.66
C LYS A 70 7.94 12.96 -20.09
N LYS A 71 9.18 13.35 -20.23
CA LYS A 71 10.32 12.60 -19.66
C LYS A 71 10.23 12.50 -18.14
N GLU A 72 9.95 13.60 -17.48
CA GLU A 72 9.78 13.66 -16.02
C GLU A 72 8.65 12.72 -15.55
N LEU A 73 7.53 12.73 -16.25
CA LEU A 73 6.39 11.88 -15.93
C LEU A 73 6.65 10.40 -16.20
N GLU A 74 7.38 10.07 -17.25
CA GLU A 74 7.78 8.69 -17.53
C GLU A 74 8.70 8.14 -16.45
N GLU A 75 9.65 8.94 -15.97
CA GLU A 75 10.52 8.58 -14.83
C GLU A 75 9.71 8.38 -13.56
N ARG A 76 8.74 9.27 -13.30
CA ARG A 76 7.84 9.14 -12.15
C ARG A 76 7.00 7.87 -12.24
N LYS A 77 6.50 7.54 -13.43
CA LYS A 77 5.73 6.33 -13.68
C LYS A 77 6.54 5.07 -13.35
N GLU A 78 7.79 5.02 -13.76
CA GLU A 78 8.69 3.91 -13.43
C GLU A 78 8.91 3.79 -11.93
N ASN A 79 9.18 4.91 -11.25
CA ASN A 79 9.37 4.92 -9.81
C ASN A 79 8.13 4.45 -9.05
N LEU A 80 6.95 4.91 -9.46
CA LEU A 80 5.69 4.49 -8.86
C LEU A 80 5.45 2.99 -9.06
N ASP A 81 5.74 2.48 -10.24
CA ASP A 81 5.58 1.06 -10.56
C ASP A 81 6.47 0.18 -9.67
N VAL A 82 7.72 0.56 -9.51
CA VAL A 82 8.67 -0.15 -8.63
C VAL A 82 8.20 -0.12 -7.18
N ARG A 83 7.75 1.04 -6.69
CA ARG A 83 7.27 1.18 -5.31
C ARG A 83 6.02 0.36 -5.07
N ILE A 84 5.09 0.34 -6.02
CA ILE A 84 3.86 -0.47 -5.94
C ILE A 84 4.22 -1.95 -5.86
N LYS A 85 5.14 -2.44 -6.69
CA LYS A 85 5.58 -3.83 -6.65
C LYS A 85 6.22 -4.19 -5.32
N THR A 86 6.99 -3.28 -4.73
CA THR A 86 7.57 -3.48 -3.40
C THR A 86 6.48 -3.61 -2.34
N LEU A 87 5.46 -2.75 -2.40
CA LEU A 87 4.32 -2.80 -1.48
C LEU A 87 3.50 -4.07 -1.66
N GLU A 88 3.32 -4.54 -2.89
CA GLU A 88 2.65 -5.82 -3.16
C GLU A 88 3.36 -6.99 -2.50
N ARG A 89 4.69 -7.02 -2.55
CA ARG A 89 5.48 -8.06 -1.87
C ARG A 89 5.35 -7.97 -0.35
N GLN A 90 5.35 -6.76 0.20
CA GLN A 90 5.13 -6.54 1.64
C GLN A 90 3.72 -6.99 2.04
N GLU A 91 2.72 -6.65 1.24
CA GLU A 91 1.33 -7.07 1.44
C GLU A 91 1.22 -8.58 1.50
N GLN A 92 1.79 -9.29 0.54
CA GLN A 92 1.76 -10.76 0.49
C GLN A 92 2.45 -11.37 1.70
N ARG A 93 3.59 -10.83 2.10
CA ARG A 93 4.36 -11.31 3.24
C ARG A 93 3.60 -11.13 4.55
N LEU A 94 2.98 -9.96 4.73
CA LEU A 94 2.18 -9.67 5.91
C LEU A 94 0.92 -10.52 5.96
N LEU A 95 0.26 -10.72 4.82
CA LEU A 95 -0.93 -11.56 4.74
C LEU A 95 -0.62 -13.00 5.15
N GLU A 96 0.49 -13.56 4.66
CA GLU A 96 0.93 -14.89 5.03
C GLU A 96 1.24 -15.01 6.53
N LYS A 97 1.94 -14.03 7.08
CA LYS A 97 2.21 -13.97 8.53
C LYS A 97 0.93 -13.89 9.34
N LEU A 98 -0.03 -13.08 8.91
CA LEU A 98 -1.33 -12.96 9.58
C LEU A 98 -2.08 -14.28 9.59
N LYS A 99 -2.09 -14.99 8.48
CA LYS A 99 -2.73 -16.32 8.39
C LYS A 99 -2.08 -17.32 9.36
N ASN A 100 -0.75 -17.32 9.41
CA ASN A 100 0.00 -18.21 10.31
C ASN A 100 -0.25 -17.86 11.78
N MET A 101 -0.29 -16.57 12.10
CA MET A 101 -0.58 -16.09 13.46
C MET A 101 -2.00 -16.44 13.87
N GLN A 102 -2.97 -16.28 12.97
CA GLN A 102 -4.36 -16.62 13.23
C GLN A 102 -4.49 -18.11 13.57
N ALA A 103 -3.87 -18.98 12.77
CA ALA A 103 -3.88 -20.42 13.01
C ALA A 103 -3.23 -20.77 14.35
N LYS A 104 -2.12 -20.11 14.68
CA LYS A 104 -1.42 -20.31 15.96
C LYS A 104 -2.29 -19.90 17.14
N ILE A 105 -2.96 -18.76 17.05
CA ILE A 105 -3.85 -18.24 18.11
C ILE A 105 -5.02 -19.20 18.30
N GLU A 106 -5.65 -19.67 17.23
CA GLU A 106 -6.73 -20.64 17.31
C GLU A 106 -6.30 -21.93 18.00
N GLN A 107 -5.09 -22.42 17.68
CA GLN A 107 -4.53 -23.61 18.31
C GLN A 107 -4.23 -23.37 19.79
N MET A 108 -3.68 -22.21 20.14
CA MET A 108 -3.41 -21.85 21.54
C MET A 108 -4.69 -21.77 22.36
N ILE A 109 -5.75 -21.19 21.79
CA ILE A 109 -7.06 -21.10 22.43
C ILE A 109 -7.63 -22.51 22.67
N SER A 110 -7.57 -23.37 21.66
CA SER A 110 -8.04 -24.74 21.76
C SER A 110 -7.28 -25.53 22.82
N THR A 111 -5.94 -25.40 22.84
CA THR A 111 -5.09 -26.08 23.80
C THR A 111 -5.31 -25.58 25.23
N ALA A 112 -5.60 -24.30 25.40
CA ALA A 112 -5.89 -23.71 26.70
C ALA A 112 -7.30 -24.00 27.22
N GLY A 113 -8.13 -24.66 26.42
CA GLY A 113 -9.52 -24.96 26.78
C GLY A 113 -10.44 -23.74 26.79
N VAL A 114 -10.01 -22.65 26.14
CA VAL A 114 -10.83 -21.45 26.00
C VAL A 114 -11.82 -21.65 24.87
N GLN A 115 -13.10 -21.52 25.15
CA GLN A 115 -14.13 -21.62 24.12
C GLN A 115 -14.33 -20.28 23.45
N ALA A 116 -14.30 -20.28 22.13
CA ALA A 116 -14.68 -19.14 21.34
C ALA A 116 -16.20 -19.00 21.36
N GLY A 117 -16.68 -18.01 21.97
CA GLY A 117 -18.12 -17.91 22.01
C GLY A 117 -18.82 -17.07 22.69
#